data_ea497c9cbdbafbdb6e080ec1200f83b9
#
_entry.id   ea497c9cbdbafbdb6e080ec1200f83b9
#
_cell.length_a   1.000
_cell.length_b   1.000
_cell.length_c   1.000
_cell.angle_alpha   90.00
_cell.angle_beta   90.00
_cell.angle_gamma   90.00
#
_symmetry.space_group_name_H-M   'P 1'
#
loop_
_entity.id
_entity.type
_entity.pdbx_description
1 polymer ?
#
loop_
_entity_poly.entity_id
_entity_poly.type
_entity_poly.pdbx_seq_one_letter_code
_entity_poly.pdbx_strand_id
1 'polypeptide(L)'
;MADSAYAPILAPHPPGFRQRRGLNWAFIGLLYTSFYMCRYNLSLANSAISGEFGFTKAQMGNIITTALLAYACGLIVNGFLADRLGGKRAMLIGAAGTIVMNVLFGVASFWGLLWLFVVIRGIDGYLQAFGAPGMVKINAAWFRHTERGSFAGIFGFMINLGRFGIFQLGPALLAGFTFLGLIRIPPLHWRWLFWVPAGITLVIGTCMAFVVKDTPEEVHFPSVNPHEESGGRVRAKVSDVFKIMVMNRVIWIVACAYACTGSVRQGIDQWFPRFMQEVHHVDYQSAQFQLVAFSIPFVASAGSLISGFISDKVFHGRRAPIAAGLYFIETAIILLAAQFHSANAAVLFLVLISFTANATHSILGTAAAMDIGGAKMAGSAAGLIDSFQYFGGSLAGYFLGALLDRSWGNYFYFMAPFGIIGGVLMLSILGRITLTQQQRAATPSLAANS
;
A
#
# COMPACT_ATOMS: atom_id res chain seq x y z
N MET A 1 -42.72 -24.43 7.48
CA MET A 1 -42.61 -23.58 6.28
C MET A 1 -41.72 -22.44 6.67
N ALA A 2 -40.46 -22.49 6.26
CA ALA A 2 -39.48 -21.51 6.64
C ALA A 2 -39.63 -20.27 5.74
N ASP A 3 -39.88 -19.12 6.34
CA ASP A 3 -39.81 -17.82 5.69
C ASP A 3 -38.40 -17.63 5.10
N SER A 4 -38.30 -17.71 3.79
CA SER A 4 -37.16 -17.25 3.05
C SER A 4 -37.10 -15.73 3.18
N ALA A 5 -36.27 -15.22 4.09
CA ALA A 5 -35.96 -13.81 4.22
C ALA A 5 -35.53 -13.28 2.84
N TYR A 6 -36.41 -12.62 2.14
CA TYR A 6 -36.11 -11.86 0.93
C TYR A 6 -34.98 -10.86 1.22
N ALA A 7 -33.84 -11.14 0.70
CA ALA A 7 -32.80 -10.10 0.61
C ALA A 7 -33.43 -8.94 -0.19
N PRO A 8 -33.43 -7.70 0.29
CA PRO A 8 -34.03 -6.59 -0.40
C PRO A 8 -33.47 -6.51 -1.81
N ILE A 9 -34.29 -6.63 -2.84
CA ILE A 9 -33.91 -6.45 -4.24
C ILE A 9 -33.42 -5.00 -4.34
N LEU A 10 -32.09 -4.84 -4.36
CA LEU A 10 -31.49 -3.50 -4.47
C LEU A 10 -31.93 -2.89 -5.80
N ALA A 11 -32.59 -1.74 -5.74
CA ALA A 11 -33.04 -1.03 -6.93
C ALA A 11 -31.89 -0.87 -7.94
N PRO A 12 -32.10 -1.04 -9.23
CA PRO A 12 -31.07 -0.85 -10.24
C PRO A 12 -30.55 0.58 -10.21
N HIS A 13 -29.27 0.74 -10.57
CA HIS A 13 -28.68 2.08 -10.64
C HIS A 13 -29.36 2.89 -11.78
N PRO A 14 -29.51 4.22 -11.60
CA PRO A 14 -30.07 5.08 -12.65
C PRO A 14 -29.25 5.00 -13.95
N PRO A 15 -29.85 5.25 -15.11
CA PRO A 15 -29.13 5.32 -16.38
C PRO A 15 -27.96 6.34 -16.30
N GLY A 16 -26.80 5.98 -16.87
CA GLY A 16 -25.60 6.83 -16.85
C GLY A 16 -24.78 6.79 -15.56
N PHE A 17 -25.33 6.32 -14.42
CA PHE A 17 -24.62 6.26 -13.14
C PHE A 17 -23.34 5.43 -13.21
N ARG A 18 -23.42 4.22 -13.80
CA ARG A 18 -22.24 3.32 -13.90
C ARG A 18 -21.11 3.93 -14.71
N GLN A 19 -21.42 4.62 -15.81
CA GLN A 19 -20.43 5.32 -16.64
C GLN A 19 -19.78 6.46 -15.86
N ARG A 20 -20.58 7.29 -15.18
CA ARG A 20 -20.11 8.39 -14.37
C ARG A 20 -19.25 7.91 -13.18
N ARG A 21 -19.67 6.86 -12.50
CA ARG A 21 -18.92 6.19 -11.43
C ARG A 21 -17.60 5.63 -11.96
N GLY A 22 -17.61 4.98 -13.12
CA GLY A 22 -16.41 4.45 -13.78
C GLY A 22 -15.39 5.53 -14.10
N LEU A 23 -15.83 6.66 -14.63
CA LEU A 23 -14.99 7.81 -14.92
C LEU A 23 -14.39 8.40 -13.63
N ASN A 24 -15.21 8.58 -12.60
CA ASN A 24 -14.78 9.06 -11.29
C ASN A 24 -13.69 8.15 -10.70
N TRP A 25 -13.93 6.85 -10.74
CA TRP A 25 -13.04 5.83 -10.25
C TRP A 25 -11.72 5.76 -11.04
N ALA A 26 -11.77 5.88 -12.37
CA ALA A 26 -10.57 5.81 -13.21
C ALA A 26 -9.56 6.91 -12.85
N PHE A 27 -10.01 8.16 -12.70
CA PHE A 27 -9.10 9.26 -12.33
C PHE A 27 -8.58 9.16 -10.89
N ILE A 28 -9.39 8.65 -9.94
CA ILE A 28 -8.93 8.35 -8.58
C ILE A 28 -7.85 7.27 -8.62
N GLY A 29 -8.08 6.19 -9.36
CA GLY A 29 -7.14 5.09 -9.52
C GLY A 29 -5.84 5.52 -10.19
N LEU A 30 -5.92 6.27 -11.29
CA LEU A 30 -4.75 6.79 -12.00
C LEU A 30 -3.92 7.74 -11.13
N LEU A 31 -4.57 8.63 -10.36
CA LEU A 31 -3.84 9.50 -9.45
C LEU A 31 -3.13 8.70 -8.36
N TYR A 32 -3.79 7.69 -7.82
CA TYR A 32 -3.17 6.82 -6.83
C TYR A 32 -2.03 5.98 -7.41
N THR A 33 -2.17 5.53 -8.66
CA THR A 33 -1.09 4.91 -9.46
C THR A 33 0.13 5.83 -9.55
N SER A 34 -0.08 7.12 -9.88
CA SER A 34 1.01 8.08 -10.01
C SER A 34 1.71 8.38 -8.67
N PHE A 35 0.99 8.34 -7.53
CA PHE A 35 1.61 8.42 -6.20
C PHE A 35 2.59 7.27 -5.97
N TYR A 36 2.25 6.05 -6.40
CA TYR A 36 3.15 4.92 -6.29
C TYR A 36 4.37 5.04 -7.20
N MET A 37 4.22 5.65 -8.38
CA MET A 37 5.39 5.98 -9.23
C MET A 37 6.33 6.96 -8.51
N CYS A 38 5.80 8.02 -7.89
CA CYS A 38 6.56 8.99 -7.13
C CYS A 38 7.15 8.43 -5.82
N ARG A 39 6.60 7.33 -5.29
CA ARG A 39 7.07 6.69 -4.06
C ARG A 39 8.26 5.77 -4.30
N TYR A 40 8.23 4.99 -5.37
CA TYR A 40 9.24 3.96 -5.65
C TYR A 40 10.33 4.41 -6.64
N ASN A 41 10.27 5.66 -7.13
CA ASN A 41 11.33 6.24 -7.97
C ASN A 41 12.69 6.27 -7.26
N LEU A 42 12.72 6.49 -5.94
CA LEU A 42 13.94 6.51 -5.15
C LEU A 42 14.67 5.15 -5.17
N SER A 43 13.95 4.04 -5.22
CA SER A 43 14.57 2.71 -5.26
C SER A 43 15.42 2.48 -6.50
N LEU A 44 14.99 3.02 -7.66
CA LEU A 44 15.77 3.01 -8.90
C LEU A 44 16.92 4.01 -8.91
N ALA A 45 16.72 5.18 -8.27
CA ALA A 45 17.74 6.22 -8.20
C ALA A 45 18.79 5.95 -7.10
N ASN A 46 18.57 4.97 -6.20
CA ASN A 46 19.33 4.74 -4.99
C ASN A 46 20.85 4.58 -5.26
N SER A 47 21.22 3.72 -6.21
CA SER A 47 22.62 3.49 -6.58
C SER A 47 23.27 4.74 -7.20
N ALA A 48 22.55 5.41 -8.10
CA ALA A 48 23.04 6.61 -8.79
C ALA A 48 23.26 7.79 -7.83
N ILE A 49 22.32 8.05 -6.92
CA ILE A 49 22.45 9.08 -5.87
C ILE A 49 23.61 8.76 -4.95
N SER A 50 23.71 7.51 -4.49
CA SER A 50 24.79 7.03 -3.64
C SER A 50 26.16 7.23 -4.30
N GLY A 51 26.29 6.92 -5.60
CA GLY A 51 27.51 7.10 -6.37
C GLY A 51 27.87 8.57 -6.60
N GLU A 52 26.88 9.44 -6.90
CA GLU A 52 27.11 10.87 -7.19
C GLU A 52 27.57 11.66 -5.94
N PHE A 53 26.97 11.37 -4.76
CA PHE A 53 27.23 12.12 -3.53
C PHE A 53 28.07 11.38 -2.49
N GLY A 54 28.48 10.15 -2.79
CA GLY A 54 29.24 9.32 -1.84
C GLY A 54 28.41 8.88 -0.62
N PHE A 55 27.08 8.83 -0.73
CA PHE A 55 26.23 8.43 0.38
C PHE A 55 26.33 6.93 0.63
N THR A 56 26.48 6.55 1.90
CA THR A 56 26.42 5.15 2.33
C THR A 56 25.01 4.58 2.18
N LYS A 57 24.87 3.25 2.24
CA LYS A 57 23.55 2.60 2.23
C LYS A 57 22.73 3.00 3.46
N ALA A 58 23.37 3.19 4.62
CA ALA A 58 22.70 3.72 5.82
C ALA A 58 22.16 5.14 5.61
N GLN A 59 22.92 6.02 4.94
CA GLN A 59 22.47 7.38 4.63
C GLN A 59 21.29 7.39 3.63
N MET A 60 21.34 6.56 2.60
CA MET A 60 20.20 6.35 1.71
C MET A 60 19.01 5.75 2.46
N GLY A 61 19.28 4.83 3.39
CA GLY A 61 18.28 4.27 4.30
C GLY A 61 17.59 5.32 5.19
N ASN A 62 18.31 6.37 5.62
CA ASN A 62 17.68 7.48 6.37
C ASN A 62 16.60 8.21 5.55
N ILE A 63 16.84 8.41 4.26
CA ILE A 63 15.85 9.04 3.36
C ILE A 63 14.60 8.15 3.29
N ILE A 64 14.78 6.83 3.15
CA ILE A 64 13.69 5.85 3.10
C ILE A 64 12.94 5.79 4.43
N THR A 65 13.66 5.67 5.56
CA THR A 65 13.08 5.63 6.90
C THR A 65 12.21 6.83 7.19
N THR A 66 12.72 8.03 6.93
CA THR A 66 12.00 9.29 7.21
C THR A 66 10.73 9.39 6.37
N ALA A 67 10.77 9.00 5.09
CA ALA A 67 9.60 8.96 4.23
C ALA A 67 8.51 8.01 4.78
N LEU A 68 8.90 6.80 5.17
CA LEU A 68 7.97 5.77 5.64
C LEU A 68 7.39 6.12 7.02
N LEU A 69 8.20 6.64 7.94
CA LEU A 69 7.73 7.14 9.25
C LEU A 69 6.76 8.31 9.09
N ALA A 70 7.11 9.28 8.27
CA ALA A 70 6.24 10.43 7.99
C ALA A 70 4.93 10.00 7.34
N TYR A 71 4.98 9.03 6.43
CA TYR A 71 3.79 8.44 5.82
C TYR A 71 2.92 7.71 6.86
N ALA A 72 3.51 6.90 7.75
CA ALA A 72 2.81 6.20 8.81
C ALA A 72 2.08 7.18 9.76
N CYS A 73 2.78 8.22 10.23
CA CYS A 73 2.19 9.28 11.03
C CYS A 73 1.08 10.02 10.25
N GLY A 74 1.34 10.29 8.97
CA GLY A 74 0.39 10.93 8.07
C GLY A 74 -0.89 10.13 7.90
N LEU A 75 -0.86 8.80 7.79
CA LEU A 75 -2.06 7.97 7.69
C LEU A 75 -3.00 8.16 8.88
N ILE A 76 -2.44 8.27 10.09
CA ILE A 76 -3.23 8.50 11.31
C ILE A 76 -3.85 9.89 11.29
N VAL A 77 -3.07 10.93 11.01
CA VAL A 77 -3.52 12.33 11.08
C VAL A 77 -4.41 12.69 9.90
N ASN A 78 -3.99 12.33 8.70
CA ASN A 78 -4.67 12.72 7.45
C ASN A 78 -6.00 11.99 7.25
N GLY A 79 -6.20 10.84 7.91
CA GLY A 79 -7.51 10.19 7.98
C GLY A 79 -8.57 11.13 8.56
N PHE A 80 -8.27 11.76 9.69
CA PHE A 80 -9.17 12.74 10.32
C PHE A 80 -9.31 14.03 9.50
N LEU A 81 -8.23 14.48 8.89
CA LEU A 81 -8.26 15.67 8.04
C LEU A 81 -9.08 15.43 6.76
N ALA A 82 -8.96 14.28 6.13
CA ALA A 82 -9.74 13.91 4.96
C ALA A 82 -11.25 13.87 5.25
N ASP A 83 -11.63 13.46 6.48
CA ASP A 83 -13.03 13.49 6.91
C ASP A 83 -13.61 14.92 7.00
N ARG A 84 -12.77 15.90 7.29
CA ARG A 84 -13.18 17.31 7.36
C ARG A 84 -13.11 18.02 6.01
N LEU A 85 -12.05 17.77 5.24
CA LEU A 85 -11.76 18.47 3.99
C LEU A 85 -12.58 17.94 2.79
N GLY A 86 -13.04 16.69 2.85
CA GLY A 86 -13.58 15.96 1.70
C GLY A 86 -12.50 15.12 1.02
N GLY A 87 -12.92 14.02 0.37
CA GLY A 87 -12.00 13.05 -0.22
C GLY A 87 -11.21 13.64 -1.40
N LYS A 88 -11.88 14.37 -2.27
CA LYS A 88 -11.27 15.02 -3.45
C LYS A 88 -10.20 16.03 -3.04
N ARG A 89 -10.52 16.94 -2.10
CA ARG A 89 -9.55 17.94 -1.63
C ARG A 89 -8.35 17.28 -0.96
N ALA A 90 -8.57 16.26 -0.14
CA ALA A 90 -7.50 15.50 0.49
C ALA A 90 -6.55 14.91 -0.55
N MET A 91 -7.06 14.22 -1.57
CA MET A 91 -6.23 13.66 -2.64
C MET A 91 -5.49 14.71 -3.44
N LEU A 92 -6.10 15.87 -3.73
CA LEU A 92 -5.46 16.97 -4.46
C LEU A 92 -4.35 17.65 -3.64
N ILE A 93 -4.51 17.79 -2.31
CA ILE A 93 -3.44 18.24 -1.41
C ILE A 93 -2.27 17.27 -1.45
N GLY A 94 -2.55 15.96 -1.36
CA GLY A 94 -1.53 14.94 -1.51
C GLY A 94 -0.81 15.02 -2.86
N ALA A 95 -1.55 15.20 -3.96
CA ALA A 95 -0.99 15.33 -5.30
C ALA A 95 -0.10 16.57 -5.45
N ALA A 96 -0.60 17.74 -5.05
CA ALA A 96 0.17 18.97 -5.10
C ALA A 96 1.46 18.88 -4.28
N GLY A 97 1.36 18.34 -3.07
CA GLY A 97 2.52 18.08 -2.21
C GLY A 97 3.53 17.14 -2.85
N THR A 98 3.08 16.01 -3.37
CA THR A 98 3.94 15.03 -4.05
C THR A 98 4.64 15.64 -5.26
N ILE A 99 3.93 16.41 -6.09
CA ILE A 99 4.51 17.10 -7.25
C ILE A 99 5.64 18.03 -6.79
N VAL A 100 5.33 18.93 -5.86
CA VAL A 100 6.30 19.93 -5.36
C VAL A 100 7.51 19.23 -4.74
N MET A 101 7.30 18.23 -3.87
CA MET A 101 8.40 17.55 -3.19
C MET A 101 9.27 16.71 -4.15
N ASN A 102 8.69 16.06 -5.15
CA ASN A 102 9.49 15.33 -6.15
C ASN A 102 10.29 16.31 -7.04
N VAL A 103 9.72 17.43 -7.43
CA VAL A 103 10.47 18.47 -8.15
C VAL A 103 11.62 19.00 -7.28
N LEU A 104 11.34 19.35 -6.02
CA LEU A 104 12.34 19.84 -5.08
C LEU A 104 13.42 18.80 -4.77
N PHE A 105 13.08 17.51 -4.74
CA PHE A 105 14.05 16.43 -4.54
C PHE A 105 15.10 16.40 -5.67
N GLY A 106 14.64 16.52 -6.92
CA GLY A 106 15.55 16.67 -8.06
C GLY A 106 16.39 17.96 -8.01
N VAL A 107 15.79 19.07 -7.57
CA VAL A 107 16.49 20.36 -7.42
C VAL A 107 17.48 20.33 -6.25
N ALA A 108 17.15 19.71 -5.11
CA ALA A 108 18.02 19.58 -3.96
C ALA A 108 19.36 18.89 -4.28
N SER A 109 19.38 18.08 -5.34
CA SER A 109 20.60 17.42 -5.80
C SER A 109 21.71 18.38 -6.27
N PHE A 110 21.39 19.63 -6.60
CA PHE A 110 22.42 20.62 -6.95
C PHE A 110 23.27 21.06 -5.76
N TRP A 111 22.77 20.85 -4.53
CA TRP A 111 23.53 21.10 -3.30
C TRP A 111 24.16 19.82 -2.72
N GLY A 112 23.65 18.64 -3.03
CA GLY A 112 24.18 17.36 -2.56
C GLY A 112 24.12 17.15 -1.05
N LEU A 113 23.25 17.86 -0.33
CA LEU A 113 23.16 17.82 1.13
C LEU A 113 22.17 16.74 1.59
N LEU A 114 22.64 15.72 2.28
CA LEU A 114 21.83 14.59 2.75
C LEU A 114 20.57 15.04 3.51
N TRP A 115 20.69 16.02 4.39
CA TRP A 115 19.54 16.49 5.20
C TRP A 115 18.42 17.09 4.35
N LEU A 116 18.73 17.73 3.20
CA LEU A 116 17.70 18.22 2.27
C LEU A 116 16.88 17.07 1.68
N PHE A 117 17.56 16.01 1.24
CA PHE A 117 16.88 14.81 0.71
C PHE A 117 16.01 14.16 1.78
N VAL A 118 16.50 14.06 3.03
CA VAL A 118 15.76 13.49 4.16
C VAL A 118 14.50 14.31 4.47
N VAL A 119 14.64 15.64 4.58
CA VAL A 119 13.51 16.54 4.91
C VAL A 119 12.47 16.55 3.80
N ILE A 120 12.90 16.74 2.54
CA ILE A 120 11.99 16.78 1.39
C ILE A 120 11.23 15.46 1.27
N ARG A 121 11.92 14.32 1.44
CA ARG A 121 11.29 13.01 1.34
C ARG A 121 10.36 12.71 2.51
N GLY A 122 10.68 13.23 3.70
CA GLY A 122 9.80 13.16 4.87
C GLY A 122 8.49 13.93 4.64
N ILE A 123 8.58 15.16 4.15
CA ILE A 123 7.40 15.98 3.82
C ILE A 123 6.57 15.31 2.71
N ASP A 124 7.23 14.77 1.67
CA ASP A 124 6.56 14.01 0.61
C ASP A 124 5.78 12.83 1.18
N GLY A 125 6.41 12.02 2.06
CA GLY A 125 5.75 10.89 2.72
C GLY A 125 4.49 11.30 3.48
N TYR A 126 4.57 12.36 4.29
CA TYR A 126 3.42 12.88 5.03
C TYR A 126 2.29 13.36 4.09
N LEU A 127 2.62 14.09 3.03
CA LEU A 127 1.62 14.61 2.09
C LEU A 127 1.00 13.51 1.23
N GLN A 128 1.76 12.51 0.80
CA GLN A 128 1.22 11.34 0.10
C GLN A 128 0.21 10.55 0.94
N ALA A 129 0.32 10.59 2.26
CA ALA A 129 -0.60 9.90 3.16
C ALA A 129 -2.04 10.46 3.14
N PHE A 130 -2.30 11.59 2.47
CA PHE A 130 -3.66 12.05 2.15
C PHE A 130 -4.36 11.19 1.10
N GLY A 131 -3.60 10.47 0.27
CA GLY A 131 -4.15 9.72 -0.87
C GLY A 131 -5.12 8.61 -0.45
N ALA A 132 -4.71 7.72 0.45
CA ALA A 132 -5.52 6.56 0.84
C ALA A 132 -6.83 6.95 1.56
N PRO A 133 -6.83 7.82 2.59
CA PRO A 133 -8.06 8.26 3.24
C PRO A 133 -9.00 9.02 2.28
N GLY A 134 -8.44 9.90 1.44
CA GLY A 134 -9.23 10.65 0.46
C GLY A 134 -9.94 9.74 -0.53
N MET A 135 -9.21 8.77 -1.06
CA MET A 135 -9.73 7.74 -1.95
C MET A 135 -10.83 6.91 -1.30
N VAL A 136 -10.61 6.38 -0.10
CA VAL A 136 -11.59 5.56 0.63
C VAL A 136 -12.88 6.36 0.87
N LYS A 137 -12.76 7.64 1.19
CA LYS A 137 -13.92 8.50 1.44
C LYS A 137 -14.77 8.72 0.19
N ILE A 138 -14.17 9.01 -0.97
CA ILE A 138 -14.91 9.17 -2.22
C ILE A 138 -15.62 7.86 -2.57
N ASN A 139 -14.90 6.74 -2.45
CA ASN A 139 -15.45 5.44 -2.80
C ASN A 139 -16.58 4.99 -1.89
N ALA A 140 -16.51 5.34 -0.60
CA ALA A 140 -17.62 5.06 0.33
C ALA A 140 -18.91 5.74 -0.09
N ALA A 141 -18.86 6.92 -0.73
CA ALA A 141 -20.04 7.62 -1.25
C ALA A 141 -20.56 7.05 -2.59
N TRP A 142 -19.67 6.53 -3.46
CA TRP A 142 -20.01 6.07 -4.81
C TRP A 142 -20.34 4.59 -4.91
N PHE A 143 -20.02 3.77 -3.89
CA PHE A 143 -20.24 2.32 -3.91
C PHE A 143 -21.12 1.87 -2.76
N ARG A 144 -22.04 0.95 -3.06
CA ARG A 144 -22.85 0.25 -2.06
C ARG A 144 -21.94 -0.60 -1.16
N HIS A 145 -22.36 -0.84 0.08
CA HIS A 145 -21.63 -1.71 1.00
C HIS A 145 -21.28 -3.08 0.40
N THR A 146 -22.19 -3.66 -0.37
CA THR A 146 -22.01 -4.96 -1.04
C THR A 146 -20.99 -4.94 -2.18
N GLU A 147 -20.70 -3.76 -2.75
CA GLU A 147 -19.78 -3.58 -3.87
C GLU A 147 -18.34 -3.22 -3.41
N ARG A 148 -18.18 -2.78 -2.15
CA ARG A 148 -16.90 -2.26 -1.62
C ARG A 148 -15.76 -3.28 -1.63
N GLY A 149 -16.07 -4.57 -1.44
CA GLY A 149 -15.08 -5.64 -1.47
C GLY A 149 -14.45 -5.84 -2.85
N SER A 150 -15.27 -5.90 -3.90
CA SER A 150 -14.79 -6.01 -5.28
C SER A 150 -13.96 -4.79 -5.68
N PHE A 151 -14.36 -3.61 -5.19
CA PHE A 151 -13.66 -2.37 -5.43
C PHE A 151 -12.27 -2.36 -4.79
N ALA A 152 -12.14 -2.84 -3.54
CA ALA A 152 -10.85 -2.93 -2.86
C ALA A 152 -9.82 -3.79 -3.65
N GLY A 153 -10.30 -4.88 -4.28
CA GLY A 153 -9.47 -5.73 -5.15
C GLY A 153 -8.93 -4.99 -6.37
N ILE A 154 -9.78 -4.22 -7.06
CA ILE A 154 -9.38 -3.44 -8.23
C ILE A 154 -8.39 -2.32 -7.80
N PHE A 155 -8.57 -1.76 -6.62
CA PHE A 155 -7.66 -0.76 -6.07
C PHE A 155 -6.25 -1.33 -5.80
N GLY A 156 -6.16 -2.54 -5.28
CA GLY A 156 -4.90 -3.24 -5.15
C GLY A 156 -4.17 -3.39 -6.49
N PHE A 157 -4.93 -3.58 -7.58
CA PHE A 157 -4.36 -3.59 -8.93
C PHE A 157 -3.78 -2.21 -9.32
N MET A 158 -4.46 -1.09 -9.04
CA MET A 158 -3.96 0.26 -9.33
C MET A 158 -2.67 0.60 -8.58
N ILE A 159 -2.54 0.15 -7.33
CA ILE A 159 -1.30 0.25 -6.55
C ILE A 159 -0.14 -0.45 -7.30
N ASN A 160 -0.36 -1.68 -7.71
CA ASN A 160 0.64 -2.46 -8.40
C ASN A 160 0.94 -1.92 -9.81
N LEU A 161 -0.04 -1.32 -10.48
CA LEU A 161 0.15 -0.62 -11.74
C LEU A 161 1.11 0.57 -11.59
N GLY A 162 1.08 1.28 -10.46
CA GLY A 162 2.03 2.37 -10.16
C GLY A 162 3.46 1.86 -9.97
N ARG A 163 3.62 0.74 -9.26
CA ARG A 163 4.92 0.07 -9.11
C ARG A 163 5.44 -0.42 -10.46
N PHE A 164 4.60 -1.11 -11.22
CA PHE A 164 4.92 -1.54 -12.57
C PHE A 164 5.34 -0.35 -13.44
N GLY A 165 4.55 0.74 -13.42
CA GLY A 165 4.80 1.94 -14.22
C GLY A 165 6.19 2.53 -13.98
N ILE A 166 6.62 2.70 -12.74
CA ILE A 166 7.94 3.27 -12.44
C ILE A 166 9.07 2.28 -12.74
N PHE A 167 8.87 0.98 -12.49
CA PHE A 167 9.89 -0.03 -12.78
C PHE A 167 10.07 -0.35 -14.28
N GLN A 168 9.11 0.06 -15.13
CA GLN A 168 9.28 0.04 -16.58
C GLN A 168 9.77 1.38 -17.12
N LEU A 169 9.16 2.48 -16.68
CA LEU A 169 9.50 3.83 -17.13
C LEU A 169 10.92 4.24 -16.70
N GLY A 170 11.31 3.91 -15.45
CA GLY A 170 12.59 4.32 -14.91
C GLY A 170 13.79 3.79 -15.68
N PRO A 171 13.91 2.47 -15.93
CA PRO A 171 14.93 1.92 -16.81
C PRO A 171 14.96 2.54 -18.20
N ALA A 172 13.79 2.79 -18.80
CA ALA A 172 13.70 3.43 -20.10
C ALA A 172 14.26 4.86 -20.08
N LEU A 173 13.93 5.66 -19.04
CA LEU A 173 14.47 7.01 -18.89
C LEU A 173 15.99 7.01 -18.72
N LEU A 174 16.52 6.09 -17.91
CA LEU A 174 17.96 6.02 -17.61
C LEU A 174 18.79 5.55 -18.81
N ALA A 175 18.27 4.66 -19.62
CA ALA A 175 18.99 4.08 -20.75
C ALA A 175 18.72 4.78 -22.09
N GLY A 176 17.70 5.64 -22.12
CA GLY A 176 17.17 6.24 -23.35
C GLY A 176 16.22 5.32 -24.08
N PHE A 177 15.32 5.89 -24.84
CA PHE A 177 14.30 5.17 -25.61
C PHE A 177 13.83 5.97 -26.83
N THR A 178 13.16 5.28 -27.75
CA THR A 178 12.53 5.94 -28.90
C THR A 178 11.04 6.12 -28.64
N PHE A 179 10.60 7.36 -28.50
CA PHE A 179 9.19 7.68 -28.26
C PHE A 179 8.41 7.61 -29.57
N LEU A 180 7.35 6.80 -29.60
CA LEU A 180 6.47 6.56 -30.75
C LEU A 180 7.21 6.20 -32.05
N GLY A 181 8.42 5.67 -31.97
CA GLY A 181 9.24 5.36 -33.16
C GLY A 181 9.80 6.60 -33.88
N LEU A 182 9.53 7.81 -33.38
CA LEU A 182 9.85 9.08 -34.07
C LEU A 182 10.97 9.87 -33.39
N ILE A 183 10.95 9.95 -32.06
CA ILE A 183 11.85 10.81 -31.30
C ILE A 183 12.76 9.95 -30.44
N ARG A 184 14.07 10.00 -30.74
CA ARG A 184 15.08 9.33 -29.90
C ARG A 184 15.40 10.21 -28.69
N ILE A 185 15.05 9.72 -27.49
CA ILE A 185 15.40 10.34 -26.22
C ILE A 185 16.71 9.68 -25.73
N PRO A 186 17.80 10.45 -25.54
CA PRO A 186 19.04 9.89 -25.02
C PRO A 186 18.90 9.46 -23.57
N PRO A 187 19.87 8.71 -23.00
CA PRO A 187 19.93 8.42 -21.59
C PRO A 187 19.79 9.70 -20.74
N LEU A 188 18.85 9.67 -19.80
CA LEU A 188 18.56 10.81 -18.95
C LEU A 188 19.20 10.61 -17.58
N HIS A 189 19.53 11.73 -16.92
CA HIS A 189 20.05 11.73 -15.56
C HIS A 189 18.99 11.22 -14.57
N TRP A 190 19.39 10.58 -13.45
CA TRP A 190 18.45 10.02 -12.46
C TRP A 190 17.43 11.05 -11.90
N ARG A 191 17.69 12.36 -11.97
CA ARG A 191 16.74 13.42 -11.60
C ARG A 191 15.41 13.31 -12.31
N TRP A 192 15.40 12.83 -13.54
CA TRP A 192 14.19 12.62 -14.34
C TRP A 192 13.29 11.53 -13.78
N LEU A 193 13.81 10.61 -12.96
CA LEU A 193 12.98 9.63 -12.22
C LEU A 193 12.04 10.31 -11.23
N PHE A 194 12.31 11.56 -10.84
CA PHE A 194 11.45 12.35 -9.96
C PHE A 194 10.58 13.33 -10.76
N TRP A 195 11.14 13.98 -11.76
CA TRP A 195 10.42 15.01 -12.52
C TRP A 195 9.36 14.44 -13.46
N VAL A 196 9.62 13.33 -14.14
CA VAL A 196 8.66 12.72 -15.08
C VAL A 196 7.43 12.18 -14.33
N PRO A 197 7.54 11.38 -13.26
CA PRO A 197 6.37 10.98 -12.48
C PRO A 197 5.63 12.16 -11.85
N ALA A 198 6.32 13.21 -11.41
CA ALA A 198 5.69 14.45 -10.94
C ALA A 198 4.86 15.12 -12.03
N GLY A 199 5.38 15.18 -13.26
CA GLY A 199 4.65 15.68 -14.43
C GLY A 199 3.41 14.84 -14.75
N ILE A 200 3.52 13.52 -14.71
CA ILE A 200 2.38 12.60 -14.86
C ILE A 200 1.33 12.86 -13.77
N THR A 201 1.78 12.99 -12.51
CA THR A 201 0.90 13.29 -11.39
C THR A 201 0.21 14.63 -11.54
N LEU A 202 0.90 15.65 -12.07
CA LEU A 202 0.33 16.97 -12.37
C LEU A 202 -0.80 16.88 -13.40
N VAL A 203 -0.57 16.19 -14.51
CA VAL A 203 -1.59 16.02 -15.56
C VAL A 203 -2.81 15.27 -15.01
N ILE A 204 -2.59 14.12 -14.37
CA ILE A 204 -3.69 13.30 -13.82
C ILE A 204 -4.41 14.06 -12.70
N GLY A 205 -3.68 14.72 -11.81
CA GLY A 205 -4.24 15.53 -10.72
C GLY A 205 -5.09 16.68 -11.22
N THR A 206 -4.65 17.34 -12.27
CA THR A 206 -5.43 18.41 -12.95
C THR A 206 -6.72 17.83 -13.55
N CYS A 207 -6.64 16.74 -14.29
CA CYS A 207 -7.83 16.07 -14.81
C CYS A 207 -8.78 15.63 -13.67
N MET A 208 -8.25 15.06 -12.60
CA MET A 208 -9.03 14.68 -11.43
C MET A 208 -9.74 15.90 -10.81
N ALA A 209 -9.09 17.05 -10.73
CA ALA A 209 -9.68 18.26 -10.15
C ALA A 209 -10.97 18.70 -10.88
N PHE A 210 -11.05 18.49 -12.19
CA PHE A 210 -12.25 18.82 -12.97
C PHE A 210 -13.27 17.68 -13.01
N VAL A 211 -12.81 16.44 -13.14
CA VAL A 211 -13.66 15.28 -13.42
C VAL A 211 -14.26 14.67 -12.16
N VAL A 212 -13.47 14.49 -11.10
CA VAL A 212 -13.90 13.74 -9.91
C VAL A 212 -14.82 14.57 -9.04
N LYS A 213 -15.86 13.92 -8.52
CA LYS A 213 -16.82 14.47 -7.55
C LYS A 213 -16.80 13.63 -6.27
N ASP A 214 -16.93 14.28 -5.12
CA ASP A 214 -16.91 13.61 -3.82
C ASP A 214 -18.12 12.69 -3.65
N THR A 215 -19.29 13.14 -4.11
CA THR A 215 -20.57 12.40 -3.95
C THR A 215 -21.37 12.36 -5.24
N PRO A 216 -22.26 11.36 -5.39
CA PRO A 216 -23.15 11.27 -6.56
C PRO A 216 -24.09 12.47 -6.70
N GLU A 217 -24.51 13.05 -5.57
CA GLU A 217 -25.47 14.17 -5.53
C GLU A 217 -24.93 15.42 -6.22
N GLU A 218 -23.60 15.63 -6.20
CA GLU A 218 -22.95 16.75 -6.91
C GLU A 218 -23.15 16.71 -8.43
N VAL A 219 -23.61 15.57 -8.96
CA VAL A 219 -23.90 15.37 -10.39
C VAL A 219 -25.33 14.84 -10.61
N HIS A 220 -26.22 15.19 -9.69
CA HIS A 220 -27.66 14.93 -9.78
C HIS A 220 -28.06 13.45 -9.76
N PHE A 221 -27.24 12.55 -9.23
CA PHE A 221 -27.63 11.17 -8.94
C PHE A 221 -28.06 11.03 -7.47
N PRO A 222 -28.98 10.12 -7.17
CA PRO A 222 -29.39 9.85 -5.80
C PRO A 222 -28.23 9.25 -4.99
N SER A 223 -28.26 9.47 -3.66
CA SER A 223 -27.35 8.80 -2.73
C SER A 223 -27.40 7.28 -2.88
N VAL A 224 -26.25 6.65 -2.91
CA VAL A 224 -26.14 5.18 -3.04
C VAL A 224 -26.41 4.48 -1.70
N ASN A 225 -26.20 5.21 -0.58
CA ASN A 225 -26.34 4.73 0.79
C ASN A 225 -27.22 5.67 1.63
N PRO A 226 -28.53 5.88 1.27
CA PRO A 226 -29.38 6.91 1.90
C PRO A 226 -29.61 6.67 3.41
N HIS A 227 -29.53 5.43 3.89
CA HIS A 227 -29.69 5.12 5.30
C HIS A 227 -28.47 5.49 6.18
N GLU A 228 -27.30 5.72 5.60
CA GLU A 228 -26.15 6.25 6.33
C GLU A 228 -26.27 7.77 6.60
N GLU A 229 -27.06 8.48 5.78
CA GLU A 229 -27.25 9.91 5.89
C GLU A 229 -28.41 10.27 6.82
N SER A 230 -29.48 9.48 6.81
CA SER A 230 -30.70 9.71 7.61
C SER A 230 -30.63 9.18 9.05
N GLY A 231 -29.84 8.14 9.29
CA GLY A 231 -29.47 7.75 10.65
C GLY A 231 -28.39 8.70 11.14
N GLY A 232 -28.78 9.76 11.88
CA GLY A 232 -27.86 10.78 12.39
C GLY A 232 -26.55 10.12 12.79
N ARG A 233 -25.47 10.46 12.09
CA ARG A 233 -24.12 9.99 12.43
C ARG A 233 -23.93 10.27 13.90
N VAL A 234 -24.21 9.31 14.77
CA VAL A 234 -23.59 9.28 16.08
C VAL A 234 -22.10 9.12 15.75
N ARG A 235 -21.46 10.27 15.49
CA ARG A 235 -20.00 10.32 15.40
C ARG A 235 -19.53 9.83 16.74
N ALA A 236 -19.23 8.54 16.84
CA ALA A 236 -18.48 8.04 17.97
C ALA A 236 -17.32 9.01 18.14
N LYS A 237 -17.19 9.63 19.29
CA LYS A 237 -16.11 10.59 19.50
C LYS A 237 -14.82 9.88 19.11
N VAL A 238 -14.01 10.52 18.30
CA VAL A 238 -12.70 9.98 17.84
C VAL A 238 -11.92 9.41 19.02
N SER A 239 -12.02 10.06 20.20
CA SER A 239 -11.45 9.59 21.47
C SER A 239 -11.97 8.22 21.89
N ASP A 240 -13.27 7.94 21.71
CA ASP A 240 -13.87 6.69 22.19
C ASP A 240 -13.50 5.53 21.25
N VAL A 241 -13.49 5.79 19.94
CA VAL A 241 -13.00 4.84 18.93
C VAL A 241 -11.53 4.54 19.18
N PHE A 242 -10.71 5.56 19.35
CA PHE A 242 -9.28 5.41 19.65
C PHE A 242 -9.04 4.64 20.95
N LYS A 243 -9.80 4.96 22.02
CA LYS A 243 -9.71 4.26 23.30
C LYS A 243 -10.06 2.76 23.16
N ILE A 244 -11.14 2.43 22.48
CA ILE A 244 -11.54 1.03 22.22
C ILE A 244 -10.46 0.30 21.43
N MET A 245 -9.88 0.95 20.42
CA MET A 245 -8.82 0.36 19.59
C MET A 245 -7.54 0.12 20.40
N VAL A 246 -7.11 1.11 21.18
CA VAL A 246 -5.90 1.01 22.04
C VAL A 246 -6.06 -0.06 23.11
N MET A 247 -7.27 -0.26 23.66
CA MET A 247 -7.53 -1.29 24.67
C MET A 247 -7.70 -2.70 24.09
N ASN A 248 -7.87 -2.84 22.80
CA ASN A 248 -8.05 -4.16 22.17
C ASN A 248 -6.70 -4.84 21.87
N ARG A 249 -6.33 -5.82 22.70
CA ARG A 249 -5.08 -6.58 22.54
C ARG A 249 -4.93 -7.27 21.18
N VAL A 250 -6.03 -7.70 20.56
CA VAL A 250 -5.99 -8.37 19.24
C VAL A 250 -5.58 -7.38 18.14
N ILE A 251 -6.05 -6.13 18.22
CA ILE A 251 -5.64 -5.08 17.26
C ILE A 251 -4.12 -4.86 17.33
N TRP A 252 -3.54 -4.80 18.53
CA TRP A 252 -2.10 -4.63 18.70
C TRP A 252 -1.30 -5.81 18.15
N ILE A 253 -1.75 -7.04 18.41
CA ILE A 253 -1.08 -8.23 17.89
C ILE A 253 -1.10 -8.25 16.36
N VAL A 254 -2.26 -7.93 15.75
CA VAL A 254 -2.39 -7.83 14.29
C VAL A 254 -1.54 -6.69 13.74
N ALA A 255 -1.54 -5.51 14.39
CA ALA A 255 -0.73 -4.37 13.97
C ALA A 255 0.77 -4.68 14.03
N CYS A 256 1.25 -5.30 15.12
CA CYS A 256 2.65 -5.73 15.25
C CYS A 256 3.04 -6.79 14.21
N ALA A 257 2.17 -7.77 13.96
CA ALA A 257 2.41 -8.73 12.90
C ALA A 257 2.46 -8.02 11.52
N TYR A 258 1.58 -7.07 11.29
CA TYR A 258 1.57 -6.33 10.04
C TYR A 258 2.78 -5.39 9.88
N ALA A 259 3.36 -4.92 10.98
CA ALA A 259 4.67 -4.26 10.96
C ALA A 259 5.76 -5.19 10.45
N CYS A 260 5.73 -6.48 10.83
CA CYS A 260 6.65 -7.49 10.28
C CYS A 260 6.52 -7.63 8.75
N THR A 261 5.28 -7.74 8.23
CA THR A 261 5.03 -7.72 6.77
C THR A 261 5.60 -6.45 6.13
N GLY A 262 5.45 -5.29 6.79
CA GLY A 262 6.00 -4.03 6.32
C GLY A 262 7.50 -4.05 6.16
N SER A 263 8.23 -4.61 7.13
CA SER A 263 9.69 -4.72 7.09
C SER A 263 10.17 -5.55 5.90
N VAL A 264 9.57 -6.71 5.66
CA VAL A 264 9.91 -7.58 4.53
C VAL A 264 9.55 -6.91 3.20
N ARG A 265 8.31 -6.42 3.07
CA ARG A 265 7.82 -5.80 1.84
C ARG A 265 8.65 -4.58 1.44
N GLN A 266 8.92 -3.66 2.38
CA GLN A 266 9.74 -2.48 2.08
C GLN A 266 11.21 -2.84 1.88
N GLY A 267 11.70 -3.88 2.55
CA GLY A 267 13.04 -4.42 2.29
C GLY A 267 13.21 -4.84 0.84
N ILE A 268 12.23 -5.55 0.28
CA ILE A 268 12.25 -5.90 -1.15
C ILE A 268 12.06 -4.64 -2.00
N ASP A 269 10.95 -3.92 -1.83
CA ASP A 269 10.53 -2.84 -2.75
C ASP A 269 11.56 -1.70 -2.85
N GLN A 270 12.28 -1.38 -1.78
CA GLN A 270 13.22 -0.26 -1.74
C GLN A 270 14.65 -0.64 -2.15
N TRP A 271 15.03 -1.92 -2.01
CA TRP A 271 16.42 -2.31 -2.18
C TRP A 271 16.68 -3.29 -3.31
N PHE A 272 15.63 -3.98 -3.87
CA PHE A 272 15.88 -4.98 -4.91
C PHE A 272 16.56 -4.40 -6.17
N PRO A 273 16.29 -3.14 -6.63
CA PRO A 273 16.99 -2.65 -7.81
C PRO A 273 18.50 -2.50 -7.58
N ARG A 274 18.86 -1.97 -6.40
CA ARG A 274 20.26 -1.81 -6.01
C ARG A 274 20.94 -3.16 -5.75
N PHE A 275 20.22 -4.12 -5.13
CA PHE A 275 20.69 -5.49 -4.92
C PHE A 275 21.01 -6.19 -6.25
N MET A 276 20.13 -6.09 -7.24
CA MET A 276 20.35 -6.67 -8.56
C MET A 276 21.56 -6.05 -9.27
N GLN A 277 21.76 -4.74 -9.13
CA GLN A 277 22.90 -4.05 -9.73
C GLN A 277 24.24 -4.34 -9.02
N GLU A 278 24.30 -4.19 -7.69
CA GLU A 278 25.56 -4.27 -6.96
C GLU A 278 26.05 -5.71 -6.70
N VAL A 279 25.12 -6.66 -6.54
CA VAL A 279 25.45 -8.05 -6.23
C VAL A 279 25.49 -8.93 -7.47
N HIS A 280 24.55 -8.76 -8.38
CA HIS A 280 24.41 -9.62 -9.55
C HIS A 280 24.88 -8.95 -10.84
N HIS A 281 25.31 -7.68 -10.78
CA HIS A 281 25.75 -6.88 -11.94
C HIS A 281 24.73 -6.87 -13.09
N VAL A 282 23.45 -6.85 -12.72
CA VAL A 282 22.32 -6.89 -13.65
C VAL A 282 21.90 -5.47 -13.99
N ASP A 283 22.02 -5.12 -15.27
CA ASP A 283 21.56 -3.83 -15.77
C ASP A 283 20.04 -3.72 -15.78
N TYR A 284 19.51 -2.51 -15.65
CA TYR A 284 18.09 -2.25 -15.68
C TYR A 284 17.37 -2.69 -16.96
N GLN A 285 18.10 -2.79 -18.07
CA GLN A 285 17.55 -3.26 -19.36
C GLN A 285 17.70 -4.77 -19.57
N SER A 286 18.39 -5.47 -18.69
CA SER A 286 18.56 -6.92 -18.81
C SER A 286 17.24 -7.67 -18.65
N ALA A 287 17.11 -8.82 -19.29
CA ALA A 287 15.93 -9.67 -19.19
C ALA A 287 15.62 -10.05 -17.75
N GLN A 288 16.65 -10.29 -16.92
CA GLN A 288 16.48 -10.62 -15.49
C GLN A 288 15.83 -9.48 -14.72
N PHE A 289 16.32 -8.22 -14.89
CA PHE A 289 15.71 -7.09 -14.21
C PHE A 289 14.28 -6.85 -14.67
N GLN A 290 14.04 -6.88 -15.97
CA GLN A 290 12.72 -6.69 -16.54
C GLN A 290 11.73 -7.76 -16.08
N LEU A 291 12.19 -9.01 -15.94
CA LEU A 291 11.37 -10.09 -15.41
C LEU A 291 10.96 -9.84 -13.95
N VAL A 292 11.87 -9.40 -13.08
CA VAL A 292 11.56 -9.03 -11.68
C VAL A 292 10.61 -7.84 -11.65
N ALA A 293 10.94 -6.78 -12.38
CA ALA A 293 10.17 -5.54 -12.43
C ALA A 293 8.73 -5.74 -12.94
N PHE A 294 8.55 -6.66 -13.89
CA PHE A 294 7.24 -7.07 -14.38
C PHE A 294 6.53 -8.00 -13.37
N SER A 295 7.23 -9.04 -12.90
CA SER A 295 6.62 -10.11 -12.11
C SER A 295 6.18 -9.66 -10.73
N ILE A 296 6.99 -8.86 -10.01
CA ILE A 296 6.67 -8.42 -8.64
C ILE A 296 5.27 -7.82 -8.53
N PRO A 297 4.85 -6.81 -9.33
CA PRO A 297 3.52 -6.22 -9.21
C PRO A 297 2.37 -7.18 -9.51
N PHE A 298 2.52 -8.02 -10.54
CA PHE A 298 1.47 -8.96 -10.94
C PHE A 298 1.36 -10.16 -10.02
N VAL A 299 2.49 -10.75 -9.63
CA VAL A 299 2.54 -11.88 -8.69
C VAL A 299 2.10 -11.45 -7.29
N ALA A 300 2.43 -10.22 -6.88
CA ALA A 300 1.89 -9.61 -5.66
C ALA A 300 0.36 -9.53 -5.68
N SER A 301 -0.22 -9.12 -6.81
CA SER A 301 -1.69 -9.07 -6.97
C SER A 301 -2.30 -10.48 -6.92
N ALA A 302 -1.67 -11.46 -7.57
CA ALA A 302 -2.11 -12.86 -7.53
C ALA A 302 -2.03 -13.41 -6.10
N GLY A 303 -0.97 -13.13 -5.34
CA GLY A 303 -0.82 -13.52 -3.94
C GLY A 303 -1.98 -13.03 -3.08
N SER A 304 -2.37 -11.76 -3.25
CA SER A 304 -3.50 -11.17 -2.54
C SER A 304 -4.83 -11.86 -2.85
N LEU A 305 -5.10 -12.17 -4.12
CA LEU A 305 -6.34 -12.83 -4.54
C LEU A 305 -6.40 -14.29 -4.07
N ILE A 306 -5.30 -15.03 -4.27
CA ILE A 306 -5.22 -16.45 -3.90
C ILE A 306 -5.34 -16.62 -2.40
N SER A 307 -4.65 -15.80 -1.60
CA SER A 307 -4.71 -15.88 -0.14
C SER A 307 -6.11 -15.56 0.38
N GLY A 308 -6.81 -14.58 -0.20
CA GLY A 308 -8.20 -14.28 0.12
C GLY A 308 -9.12 -15.46 -0.16
N PHE A 309 -9.01 -16.06 -1.35
CA PHE A 309 -9.79 -17.24 -1.73
C PHE A 309 -9.55 -18.42 -0.80
N ILE A 310 -8.28 -18.75 -0.50
CA ILE A 310 -7.92 -19.84 0.42
C ILE A 310 -8.47 -19.56 1.81
N SER A 311 -8.34 -18.32 2.31
CA SER A 311 -8.88 -17.93 3.60
C SER A 311 -10.38 -18.15 3.71
N ASP A 312 -11.14 -17.80 2.68
CA ASP A 312 -12.59 -17.89 2.69
C ASP A 312 -13.09 -19.34 2.48
N LYS A 313 -12.48 -20.07 1.55
CA LYS A 313 -12.94 -21.43 1.16
C LYS A 313 -12.37 -22.54 2.02
N VAL A 314 -11.07 -22.49 2.37
CA VAL A 314 -10.39 -23.57 3.10
C VAL A 314 -10.44 -23.33 4.61
N PHE A 315 -10.21 -22.08 5.03
CA PHE A 315 -10.16 -21.74 6.46
C PHE A 315 -11.46 -21.12 6.99
N HIS A 316 -12.54 -21.11 6.19
CA HIS A 316 -13.85 -20.60 6.58
C HIS A 316 -13.80 -19.17 7.16
N GLY A 317 -13.00 -18.30 6.56
CA GLY A 317 -12.83 -16.92 6.99
C GLY A 317 -11.89 -16.73 8.20
N ARG A 318 -11.23 -17.80 8.69
CA ARG A 318 -10.24 -17.67 9.78
C ARG A 318 -8.93 -17.11 9.24
N ARG A 319 -8.65 -15.83 9.54
CA ARG A 319 -7.49 -15.11 8.98
C ARG A 319 -6.15 -15.51 9.63
N ALA A 320 -6.16 -15.77 10.95
CA ALA A 320 -4.94 -16.02 11.70
C ALA A 320 -4.16 -17.28 11.25
N PRO A 321 -4.79 -18.46 11.00
CA PRO A 321 -4.06 -19.65 10.57
C PRO A 321 -3.34 -19.47 9.24
N ILE A 322 -4.00 -18.85 8.26
CA ILE A 322 -3.41 -18.63 6.94
C ILE A 322 -2.28 -17.61 7.01
N ALA A 323 -2.46 -16.52 7.78
CA ALA A 323 -1.41 -15.52 7.97
C ALA A 323 -0.17 -16.15 8.65
N ALA A 324 -0.36 -16.97 9.68
CA ALA A 324 0.74 -17.68 10.33
C ALA A 324 1.49 -18.61 9.37
N GLY A 325 0.75 -19.40 8.57
CA GLY A 325 1.34 -20.27 7.55
C GLY A 325 2.13 -19.49 6.50
N LEU A 326 1.58 -18.37 6.01
CA LEU A 326 2.26 -17.50 5.04
C LEU A 326 3.57 -16.93 5.60
N TYR A 327 3.60 -16.49 6.86
CA TYR A 327 4.82 -15.97 7.50
C TYR A 327 5.92 -17.04 7.61
N PHE A 328 5.58 -18.26 7.99
CA PHE A 328 6.58 -19.32 8.07
C PHE A 328 7.06 -19.77 6.68
N ILE A 329 6.18 -19.84 5.70
CA ILE A 329 6.55 -20.09 4.30
C ILE A 329 7.46 -18.98 3.79
N GLU A 330 7.12 -17.70 4.04
CA GLU A 330 7.94 -16.54 3.70
C GLU A 330 9.33 -16.63 4.31
N THR A 331 9.42 -16.98 5.62
CA THR A 331 10.69 -17.17 6.31
C THR A 331 11.54 -18.26 5.67
N ALA A 332 10.92 -19.40 5.34
CA ALA A 332 11.63 -20.49 4.68
C ALA A 332 12.17 -20.07 3.30
N ILE A 333 11.37 -19.36 2.50
CA ILE A 333 11.77 -18.82 1.21
C ILE A 333 12.94 -17.81 1.37
N ILE A 334 12.86 -16.92 2.35
CA ILE A 334 13.91 -15.92 2.64
C ILE A 334 15.23 -16.60 3.03
N LEU A 335 15.18 -17.63 3.91
CA LEU A 335 16.37 -18.36 4.33
C LEU A 335 16.97 -19.18 3.19
N LEU A 336 16.14 -19.76 2.31
CA LEU A 336 16.60 -20.40 1.09
C LEU A 336 17.24 -19.38 0.14
N ALA A 337 16.63 -18.21 -0.06
CA ALA A 337 17.19 -17.15 -0.89
C ALA A 337 18.60 -16.75 -0.48
N ALA A 338 18.88 -16.75 0.83
CA ALA A 338 20.21 -16.42 1.36
C ALA A 338 21.30 -17.44 0.98
N GLN A 339 20.94 -18.66 0.55
CA GLN A 339 21.90 -19.70 0.18
C GLN A 339 22.24 -19.71 -1.33
N PHE A 340 21.42 -19.04 -2.15
CA PHE A 340 21.59 -19.06 -3.61
C PHE A 340 22.14 -17.72 -4.12
N HIS A 341 23.20 -17.80 -4.94
CA HIS A 341 23.98 -16.62 -5.35
C HIS A 341 23.83 -16.29 -6.86
N SER A 342 23.03 -17.06 -7.61
CA SER A 342 22.83 -16.76 -9.03
C SER A 342 21.77 -15.68 -9.25
N ALA A 343 21.93 -14.86 -10.28
CA ALA A 343 20.94 -13.83 -10.66
C ALA A 343 19.54 -14.40 -10.91
N ASN A 344 19.45 -15.58 -11.57
CA ASN A 344 18.17 -16.23 -11.83
C ASN A 344 17.48 -16.72 -10.54
N ALA A 345 18.25 -17.23 -9.57
CA ALA A 345 17.72 -17.60 -8.28
C ALA A 345 17.24 -16.34 -7.52
N ALA A 346 17.99 -15.25 -7.57
CA ALA A 346 17.57 -13.97 -7.00
C ALA A 346 16.23 -13.50 -7.57
N VAL A 347 16.05 -13.56 -8.90
CA VAL A 347 14.75 -13.26 -9.56
C VAL A 347 13.64 -14.12 -8.98
N LEU A 348 13.83 -15.45 -8.94
CA LEU A 348 12.81 -16.38 -8.43
C LEU A 348 12.44 -16.06 -6.97
N PHE A 349 13.42 -15.93 -6.10
CA PHE A 349 13.18 -15.72 -4.68
C PHE A 349 12.59 -14.33 -4.38
N LEU A 350 13.02 -13.26 -5.06
CA LEU A 350 12.41 -11.94 -4.92
C LEU A 350 10.92 -11.96 -5.29
N VAL A 351 10.55 -12.68 -6.35
CA VAL A 351 9.16 -12.85 -6.78
C VAL A 351 8.36 -13.67 -5.77
N LEU A 352 8.91 -14.78 -5.26
CA LEU A 352 8.24 -15.62 -4.26
C LEU A 352 8.05 -14.90 -2.91
N ILE A 353 9.06 -14.16 -2.43
CA ILE A 353 8.95 -13.35 -1.21
C ILE A 353 7.90 -12.26 -1.41
N SER A 354 7.89 -11.60 -2.58
CA SER A 354 6.87 -10.59 -2.88
C SER A 354 5.46 -11.18 -2.94
N PHE A 355 5.29 -12.41 -3.42
CA PHE A 355 4.02 -13.14 -3.40
C PHE A 355 3.52 -13.33 -1.98
N THR A 356 4.34 -13.91 -1.09
CA THR A 356 3.96 -14.21 0.29
C THR A 356 3.72 -12.94 1.10
N ALA A 357 4.58 -11.93 0.98
CA ALA A 357 4.44 -10.64 1.66
C ALA A 357 3.14 -9.92 1.27
N ASN A 358 2.77 -9.93 -0.02
CA ASN A 358 1.52 -9.30 -0.47
C ASN A 358 0.29 -10.16 -0.16
N ALA A 359 0.41 -11.50 -0.12
CA ALA A 359 -0.64 -12.37 0.38
C ALA A 359 -0.96 -12.07 1.86
N THR A 360 0.06 -11.96 2.70
CA THR A 360 -0.07 -11.60 4.11
C THR A 360 -0.61 -10.17 4.28
N HIS A 361 -0.13 -9.23 3.46
CA HIS A 361 -0.61 -7.84 3.41
C HIS A 361 -2.12 -7.77 3.16
N SER A 362 -2.64 -8.53 2.21
CA SER A 362 -4.09 -8.56 1.91
C SER A 362 -4.91 -9.13 3.07
N ILE A 363 -4.42 -10.19 3.72
CA ILE A 363 -5.12 -10.83 4.84
C ILE A 363 -5.18 -9.91 6.07
N LEU A 364 -4.07 -9.27 6.44
CA LEU A 364 -3.98 -8.46 7.65
C LEU A 364 -4.47 -7.03 7.45
N GLY A 365 -4.08 -6.37 6.37
CA GLY A 365 -4.38 -4.96 6.13
C GLY A 365 -5.84 -4.69 5.79
N THR A 366 -6.53 -5.64 5.15
CA THR A 366 -7.93 -5.46 4.76
C THR A 366 -8.88 -6.36 5.51
N ALA A 367 -8.71 -7.68 5.39
CA ALA A 367 -9.69 -8.63 5.90
C ALA A 367 -9.73 -8.66 7.44
N ALA A 368 -8.58 -8.80 8.11
CA ALA A 368 -8.53 -8.84 9.57
C ALA A 368 -8.96 -7.50 10.18
N ALA A 369 -8.60 -6.37 9.57
CA ALA A 369 -9.01 -5.05 10.02
C ALA A 369 -10.54 -4.86 9.99
N MET A 370 -11.20 -5.35 8.94
CA MET A 370 -12.66 -5.33 8.84
C MET A 370 -13.33 -6.26 9.85
N ASP A 371 -12.78 -7.47 10.02
CA ASP A 371 -13.33 -8.48 10.95
C ASP A 371 -13.25 -8.00 12.42
N ILE A 372 -12.17 -7.31 12.79
CA ILE A 372 -11.95 -6.81 14.15
C ILE A 372 -12.71 -5.50 14.40
N GLY A 373 -12.68 -4.57 13.46
CA GLY A 373 -13.32 -3.25 13.59
C GLY A 373 -14.84 -3.28 13.51
N GLY A 374 -15.41 -4.30 12.88
CA GLY A 374 -16.84 -4.34 12.57
C GLY A 374 -17.26 -3.18 11.66
N ALA A 375 -18.55 -3.09 11.31
CA ALA A 375 -19.06 -2.10 10.36
C ALA A 375 -18.81 -0.63 10.78
N LYS A 376 -18.79 -0.34 12.08
CA LYS A 376 -18.65 1.04 12.61
C LYS A 376 -17.21 1.55 12.70
N MET A 377 -16.23 0.65 12.86
CA MET A 377 -14.83 1.02 13.14
C MET A 377 -13.83 0.47 12.12
N ALA A 378 -14.31 -0.22 11.07
CA ALA A 378 -13.45 -0.87 10.09
C ALA A 378 -12.42 0.10 9.44
N GLY A 379 -12.84 1.31 9.11
CA GLY A 379 -11.96 2.31 8.50
C GLY A 379 -10.86 2.80 9.46
N SER A 380 -11.21 3.10 10.71
CA SER A 380 -10.22 3.55 11.70
C SER A 380 -9.28 2.42 12.11
N ALA A 381 -9.78 1.18 12.26
CA ALA A 381 -8.96 0.02 12.54
C ALA A 381 -8.01 -0.29 11.39
N ALA A 382 -8.49 -0.23 10.15
CA ALA A 382 -7.66 -0.41 8.97
C ALA A 382 -6.56 0.66 8.87
N GLY A 383 -6.89 1.93 9.10
CA GLY A 383 -5.90 3.02 9.08
C GLY A 383 -4.81 2.88 10.14
N LEU A 384 -5.19 2.48 11.38
CA LEU A 384 -4.21 2.23 12.43
C LEU A 384 -3.33 1.02 12.08
N ILE A 385 -3.92 -0.09 11.69
CA ILE A 385 -3.19 -1.30 11.31
C ILE A 385 -2.27 -1.01 10.13
N ASP A 386 -2.75 -0.28 9.11
CA ASP A 386 -1.95 0.07 7.95
C ASP A 386 -0.77 0.99 8.29
N SER A 387 -0.92 1.92 9.25
CA SER A 387 0.19 2.74 9.71
C SER A 387 1.33 1.89 10.32
N PHE A 388 1.00 0.80 11.02
CA PHE A 388 2.00 -0.13 11.58
C PHE A 388 2.82 -0.84 10.52
N GLN A 389 2.23 -1.15 9.37
CA GLN A 389 2.98 -1.67 8.23
C GLN A 389 4.11 -0.72 7.80
N TYR A 390 3.84 0.59 7.79
CA TYR A 390 4.87 1.57 7.43
C TYR A 390 5.85 1.87 8.57
N PHE A 391 5.43 1.77 9.83
CA PHE A 391 6.35 1.81 10.97
C PHE A 391 7.32 0.63 10.91
N GLY A 392 6.84 -0.59 10.69
CA GLY A 392 7.71 -1.75 10.47
C GLY A 392 8.57 -1.58 9.23
N GLY A 393 7.99 -1.14 8.13
CA GLY A 393 8.70 -0.88 6.88
C GLY A 393 9.84 0.13 7.01
N SER A 394 9.74 1.09 7.93
CA SER A 394 10.81 2.07 8.18
C SER A 394 12.11 1.44 8.69
N LEU A 395 12.03 0.27 9.33
CA LEU A 395 13.21 -0.50 9.74
C LEU A 395 14.02 -0.98 8.53
N ALA A 396 13.37 -1.24 7.41
CA ALA A 396 14.02 -1.57 6.14
C ALA A 396 14.73 -0.38 5.46
N GLY A 397 14.67 0.81 6.03
CA GLY A 397 15.46 1.97 5.62
C GLY A 397 16.84 1.95 6.27
N TYR A 398 16.99 2.71 7.36
CA TYR A 398 18.29 2.91 8.03
C TYR A 398 18.93 1.62 8.55
N PHE A 399 18.16 0.80 9.29
CA PHE A 399 18.72 -0.40 9.91
C PHE A 399 19.20 -1.41 8.86
N LEU A 400 18.37 -1.66 7.83
CA LEU A 400 18.81 -2.51 6.72
C LEU A 400 19.99 -1.87 5.99
N GLY A 401 19.93 -0.57 5.66
CA GLY A 401 21.03 0.14 5.01
C GLY A 401 22.36 0.00 5.76
N ALA A 402 22.36 0.15 7.09
CA ALA A 402 23.54 -0.02 7.93
C ALA A 402 24.08 -1.46 7.93
N LEU A 403 23.21 -2.45 7.85
CA LEU A 403 23.64 -3.85 7.69
C LEU A 403 24.22 -4.11 6.30
N LEU A 404 23.64 -3.49 5.26
CA LEU A 404 24.11 -3.60 3.88
C LEU A 404 25.44 -2.87 3.63
N ASP A 405 25.77 -1.83 4.40
CA ASP A 405 27.11 -1.20 4.38
C ASP A 405 28.20 -2.18 4.84
N ARG A 406 27.83 -3.15 5.70
CA ARG A 406 28.75 -4.20 6.12
C ARG A 406 28.87 -5.32 5.09
N SER A 407 27.74 -5.82 4.62
CA SER A 407 27.68 -6.89 3.62
C SER A 407 26.26 -7.03 3.04
N TRP A 408 26.17 -7.24 1.73
CA TRP A 408 24.92 -7.65 1.06
C TRP A 408 24.41 -9.02 1.50
N GLY A 409 25.25 -9.88 2.06
CA GLY A 409 24.81 -11.14 2.68
C GLY A 409 23.76 -10.96 3.77
N ASN A 410 23.73 -9.79 4.43
CA ASN A 410 22.73 -9.47 5.45
C ASN A 410 21.34 -9.17 4.89
N TYR A 411 21.17 -9.02 3.57
CA TYR A 411 19.91 -8.58 2.95
C TYR A 411 18.72 -9.49 3.33
N PHE A 412 18.86 -10.77 3.09
CA PHE A 412 17.83 -11.74 3.41
C PHE A 412 17.77 -12.05 4.91
N TYR A 413 18.91 -12.12 5.59
CA TYR A 413 18.95 -12.37 7.04
C TYR A 413 18.29 -11.28 7.88
N PHE A 414 18.28 -10.02 7.42
CA PHE A 414 17.51 -8.96 8.05
C PHE A 414 16.00 -9.25 8.01
N MET A 415 15.48 -9.81 6.93
CA MET A 415 14.04 -10.04 6.75
C MET A 415 13.52 -11.28 7.47
N ALA A 416 14.34 -12.32 7.63
CA ALA A 416 13.91 -13.62 8.19
C ALA A 416 13.30 -13.54 9.60
N PRO A 417 13.81 -12.75 10.57
CA PRO A 417 13.22 -12.64 11.90
C PRO A 417 11.79 -12.12 11.89
N PHE A 418 11.45 -11.23 10.96
CA PHE A 418 10.12 -10.65 10.88
C PHE A 418 9.06 -11.70 10.50
N GLY A 419 9.39 -12.64 9.62
CA GLY A 419 8.50 -13.75 9.31
C GLY A 419 8.25 -14.67 10.52
N ILE A 420 9.29 -14.96 11.31
CA ILE A 420 9.16 -15.74 12.54
C ILE A 420 8.28 -15.02 13.56
N ILE A 421 8.59 -13.74 13.84
CA ILE A 421 7.84 -12.93 14.81
C ILE A 421 6.38 -12.79 14.37
N GLY A 422 6.12 -12.45 13.11
CA GLY A 422 4.78 -12.34 12.56
C GLY A 422 3.99 -13.63 12.67
N GLY A 423 4.63 -14.78 12.35
CA GLY A 423 4.03 -16.11 12.48
C GLY A 423 3.65 -16.44 13.92
N VAL A 424 4.56 -16.24 14.89
CA VAL A 424 4.30 -16.46 16.32
C VAL A 424 3.17 -15.56 16.83
N LEU A 425 3.16 -14.28 16.45
CA LEU A 425 2.08 -13.36 16.81
C LEU A 425 0.72 -13.86 16.29
N MET A 426 0.65 -14.34 15.05
CA MET A 426 -0.58 -14.88 14.49
C MET A 426 -1.01 -16.19 15.17
N LEU A 427 -0.08 -17.06 15.53
CA LEU A 427 -0.38 -18.27 16.32
C LEU A 427 -0.98 -17.92 17.68
N SER A 428 -0.53 -16.84 18.33
CA SER A 428 -1.01 -16.43 19.67
C SER A 428 -2.49 -16.03 19.72
N ILE A 429 -3.12 -15.77 18.56
CA ILE A 429 -4.53 -15.34 18.47
C ILE A 429 -5.44 -16.37 17.75
N LEU A 430 -4.93 -17.53 17.41
CA LEU A 430 -5.70 -18.60 16.71
C LEU A 430 -7.04 -18.93 17.39
N GLY A 431 -7.04 -19.11 18.72
CA GLY A 431 -8.23 -19.45 19.49
C GLY A 431 -9.15 -18.24 19.80
N ARG A 432 -8.64 -17.01 19.76
CA ARG A 432 -9.38 -15.80 20.19
C ARG A 432 -10.29 -15.24 19.12
N ILE A 433 -9.90 -15.30 17.85
CA ILE A 433 -10.75 -14.85 16.73
C ILE A 433 -11.96 -15.78 16.56
N THR A 434 -11.77 -17.08 16.78
CA THR A 434 -12.86 -18.08 16.74
C THR A 434 -13.91 -17.84 17.82
N LEU A 435 -13.48 -17.48 19.05
CA LEU A 435 -14.40 -17.18 20.16
C LEU A 435 -15.26 -15.93 19.91
N THR A 436 -14.71 -14.91 19.27
CA THR A 436 -15.48 -13.66 18.96
C THR A 436 -16.57 -13.93 17.91
N GLN A 437 -16.35 -14.79 16.95
CA GLN A 437 -17.37 -15.21 15.97
C GLN A 437 -18.43 -16.11 16.61
N GLN A 438 -18.04 -17.04 17.49
CA GLN A 438 -19.00 -17.88 18.24
C GLN A 438 -19.83 -17.07 19.24
N GLN A 439 -19.26 -16.06 19.87
CA GLN A 439 -20.01 -15.15 20.74
C GLN A 439 -21.02 -14.29 19.96
N ARG A 440 -20.72 -13.86 18.73
CA ARG A 440 -21.65 -13.17 17.85
C ARG A 440 -22.78 -14.08 17.35
N ALA A 441 -22.50 -15.35 17.11
CA ALA A 441 -23.51 -16.36 16.75
C ALA A 441 -24.37 -16.80 17.94
N ALA A 442 -23.86 -16.68 19.17
CA ALA A 442 -24.55 -17.09 20.40
C ALA A 442 -25.31 -15.95 21.09
N THR A 443 -25.25 -14.71 20.57
CA THR A 443 -26.08 -13.61 21.09
C THR A 443 -27.40 -13.58 20.26
N PRO A 444 -28.48 -14.24 20.71
CA PRO A 444 -29.79 -14.05 20.10
C PRO A 444 -30.16 -12.59 20.23
N SER A 445 -30.77 -12.03 19.22
CA SER A 445 -31.24 -10.67 19.19
C SER A 445 -32.14 -10.39 20.40
N LEU A 446 -31.62 -9.76 21.43
CA LEU A 446 -32.41 -9.17 22.56
C LEU A 446 -33.23 -7.95 22.07
N ALA A 447 -33.47 -7.84 20.76
CA ALA A 447 -34.28 -6.77 20.14
C ALA A 447 -35.61 -7.27 19.60
N ALA A 448 -36.10 -8.44 20.06
CA ALA A 448 -37.43 -8.95 19.64
C ALA A 448 -38.45 -8.95 20.78
N ASN A 449 -38.18 -8.34 21.92
CA ASN A 449 -39.17 -8.15 22.98
C ASN A 449 -38.96 -6.82 23.71
N SER A 450 -39.39 -5.73 23.12
CA SER A 450 -39.87 -4.53 23.81
C SER A 450 -40.66 -3.68 22.84
#